data_41636e494ae88c42708f96181aa5fae4
#
_entry.id   41636e494ae88c42708f96181aa5fae4
#
_cell.length_a   1.000
_cell.length_b   1.000
_cell.length_c   1.000
_cell.angle_alpha   90.00
_cell.angle_beta   90.00
_cell.angle_gamma   90.00
#
_symmetry.space_group_name_H-M   'P 1'
#
loop_
_entity.id
_entity.type
_entity.pdbx_description
1 polymer ?
#
loop_
_entity_poly.entity_id
_entity_poly.type
_entity_poly.pdbx_seq_one_letter_code
_entity_poly.pdbx_strand_id
1 'polypeptide(L)'
;MAAINKAILVGNLGKDPEMRYTPNGVAVCSFPMATSETYKDRNTGERITQTEWHNIVIWRGMAETAEKYLRKGSQVYIEGKIKTRSWEDQQGQKRYTTEIVADVMQLLDRPNSSGGAAQPTQAAAQPSQQAQPVAQSQSASPAERGPHSADDLPF
;
A
#
# COMPACT_ATOMS: atom_id res chain seq x y z
N MET A 1 -30.03 -6.82 31.11
CA MET A 1 -30.06 -6.74 29.64
C MET A 1 -28.70 -7.09 29.09
N ALA A 2 -28.60 -7.99 28.13
CA ALA A 2 -27.35 -8.27 27.43
C ALA A 2 -27.23 -7.31 26.25
N ALA A 3 -26.05 -6.69 26.09
CA ALA A 3 -25.73 -5.81 24.96
C ALA A 3 -24.35 -6.13 24.41
N ILE A 4 -24.21 -6.08 23.11
CA ILE A 4 -22.93 -6.24 22.42
C ILE A 4 -22.61 -4.94 21.69
N ASN A 5 -21.39 -4.43 21.87
CA ASN A 5 -20.86 -3.30 21.14
C ASN A 5 -19.43 -3.65 20.72
N LYS A 6 -19.27 -4.12 19.49
CA LYS A 6 -17.97 -4.54 18.96
C LYS A 6 -17.87 -4.18 17.48
N ALA A 7 -16.73 -3.62 17.09
CA ALA A 7 -16.30 -3.44 15.72
C ALA A 7 -15.08 -4.30 15.46
N ILE A 8 -15.02 -4.92 14.29
CA ILE A 8 -13.87 -5.70 13.80
C ILE A 8 -13.55 -5.16 12.41
N LEU A 9 -12.35 -4.66 12.22
CA LEU A 9 -11.95 -3.97 11.00
C LEU A 9 -10.59 -4.46 10.52
N VAL A 10 -10.46 -4.60 9.21
CA VAL A 10 -9.18 -4.74 8.52
C VAL A 10 -9.10 -3.64 7.47
N GLY A 11 -8.10 -2.79 7.54
CA GLY A 11 -7.98 -1.67 6.62
C GLY A 11 -6.62 -1.02 6.65
N ASN A 12 -6.48 0.07 5.92
CA ASN A 12 -5.23 0.78 5.78
C ASN A 12 -5.31 2.18 6.41
N LEU A 13 -4.21 2.62 7.02
CA LEU A 13 -4.12 3.96 7.60
C LEU A 13 -4.14 5.02 6.49
N GLY A 14 -5.01 6.02 6.66
CA GLY A 14 -5.08 7.16 5.74
C GLY A 14 -4.03 8.24 6.01
N LYS A 15 -3.54 8.31 7.25
CA LYS A 15 -2.48 9.22 7.71
C LYS A 15 -1.60 8.52 8.72
N ASP A 16 -0.44 9.14 9.02
CA ASP A 16 0.40 8.71 10.14
C ASP A 16 -0.36 8.84 11.46
N PRO A 17 -0.10 7.94 12.43
CA PRO A 17 -0.71 8.00 13.75
C PRO A 17 -0.36 9.30 14.48
N GLU A 18 -1.38 9.93 15.07
CA GLU A 18 -1.20 11.13 15.90
C GLU A 18 -1.17 10.73 17.37
N MET A 19 0.01 10.87 18.00
CA MET A 19 0.18 10.61 19.43
C MET A 19 -0.14 11.86 20.26
N ARG A 20 -0.86 11.65 21.36
CA ARG A 20 -1.14 12.68 22.38
C ARG A 20 -1.01 12.07 23.76
N TYR A 21 -0.76 12.92 24.75
CA TYR A 21 -0.76 12.52 26.14
C TYR A 21 -1.87 13.25 26.88
N THR A 22 -2.63 12.50 27.67
CA THR A 22 -3.61 13.11 28.56
C THR A 22 -2.91 13.88 29.69
N PRO A 23 -3.60 14.80 30.41
CA PRO A 23 -3.01 15.48 31.56
C PRO A 23 -2.43 14.54 32.63
N ASN A 24 -2.95 13.31 32.70
CA ASN A 24 -2.50 12.26 33.60
C ASN A 24 -1.35 11.42 33.02
N GLY A 25 -0.72 11.83 31.91
CA GLY A 25 0.40 11.15 31.28
C GLY A 25 0.06 9.87 30.53
N VAL A 26 -1.22 9.59 30.27
CA VAL A 26 -1.62 8.40 29.51
C VAL A 26 -1.49 8.64 28.01
N ALA A 27 -0.75 7.79 27.33
CA ALA A 27 -0.59 7.84 25.89
C ALA A 27 -1.89 7.49 25.17
N VAL A 28 -2.26 8.28 24.17
CA VAL A 28 -3.40 8.10 23.28
C VAL A 28 -2.95 8.34 21.86
N CYS A 29 -3.22 7.40 21.00
CA CYS A 29 -2.92 7.52 19.57
C CYS A 29 -4.21 7.48 18.76
N SER A 30 -4.34 8.33 17.76
CA SER A 30 -5.49 8.36 16.87
C SER A 30 -5.07 8.43 15.41
N PHE A 31 -5.81 7.73 14.56
CA PHE A 31 -5.62 7.77 13.12
C PHE A 31 -6.89 7.41 12.36
N PRO A 32 -7.08 7.95 11.15
CA PRO A 32 -8.13 7.51 10.24
C PRO A 32 -7.72 6.21 9.55
N MET A 33 -8.64 5.27 9.48
CA MET A 33 -8.48 3.99 8.79
C MET A 33 -9.54 3.82 7.72
N ALA A 34 -9.13 3.40 6.52
CA ALA A 34 -10.00 3.11 5.40
C ALA A 34 -10.27 1.62 5.29
N THR A 35 -11.53 1.24 5.17
CA THR A 35 -11.96 -0.07 4.71
C THR A 35 -12.58 0.08 3.33
N SER A 36 -12.17 -0.75 2.36
CA SER A 36 -12.64 -0.66 0.98
C SER A 36 -13.27 -1.96 0.54
N GLU A 37 -14.46 -1.87 -0.02
CA GLU A 37 -15.18 -2.97 -0.64
C GLU A 37 -15.25 -2.75 -2.15
N THR A 38 -15.07 -3.81 -2.92
CA THR A 38 -15.20 -3.75 -4.38
C THR A 38 -16.26 -4.76 -4.81
N TYR A 39 -17.28 -4.27 -5.46
CA TYR A 39 -18.34 -5.11 -6.00
C TYR A 39 -18.62 -4.76 -7.47
N LYS A 40 -19.25 -5.69 -8.18
CA LYS A 40 -19.67 -5.48 -9.56
C LYS A 40 -21.12 -5.04 -9.60
N ASP A 41 -21.38 -3.88 -10.20
CA ASP A 41 -22.76 -3.43 -10.44
C ASP A 41 -23.46 -4.42 -11.37
N ARG A 42 -24.65 -4.86 -10.97
CA ARG A 42 -25.42 -5.86 -11.70
C ARG A 42 -26.05 -5.30 -12.99
N ASN A 43 -26.26 -3.99 -13.05
CA ASN A 43 -26.91 -3.34 -14.19
C ASN A 43 -25.89 -2.90 -15.23
N THR A 44 -24.79 -2.28 -14.79
CA THR A 44 -23.77 -1.73 -15.70
C THR A 44 -22.61 -2.69 -15.94
N GLY A 45 -22.42 -3.68 -15.05
CA GLY A 45 -21.29 -4.59 -15.11
C GLY A 45 -19.95 -3.98 -14.67
N GLU A 46 -19.95 -2.73 -14.26
CA GLU A 46 -18.76 -2.00 -13.81
C GLU A 46 -18.34 -2.39 -12.40
N ARG A 47 -17.05 -2.27 -12.12
CA ARG A 47 -16.51 -2.41 -10.77
C ARG A 47 -16.64 -1.11 -10.02
N ILE A 48 -17.36 -1.14 -8.89
CA ILE A 48 -17.51 -0.02 -7.98
C ILE A 48 -16.68 -0.31 -6.73
N THR A 49 -15.83 0.63 -6.34
CA THR A 49 -15.11 0.57 -5.07
C THR A 49 -15.70 1.60 -4.12
N GLN A 50 -16.18 1.13 -2.99
CA GLN A 50 -16.69 1.97 -1.90
C GLN A 50 -15.71 1.93 -0.74
N THR A 51 -15.36 3.10 -0.22
CA THR A 51 -14.43 3.25 0.91
C THR A 51 -15.13 3.93 2.08
N GLU A 52 -15.05 3.29 3.24
CA GLU A 52 -15.54 3.84 4.50
C GLU A 52 -14.35 4.26 5.39
N TRP A 53 -14.49 5.41 6.02
CA TRP A 53 -13.47 5.97 6.90
C TRP A 53 -13.86 5.83 8.36
N HIS A 54 -12.96 5.26 9.14
CA HIS A 54 -13.13 5.03 10.57
C HIS A 54 -12.09 5.79 11.37
N ASN A 55 -12.53 6.47 12.43
CA ASN A 55 -11.62 7.10 13.39
C ASN A 55 -11.25 6.07 14.47
N ILE A 56 -9.98 5.68 14.50
CA ILE A 56 -9.45 4.71 15.47
C ILE A 56 -8.77 5.46 16.59
N VAL A 57 -9.03 5.05 17.82
CA VAL A 57 -8.40 5.58 19.03
C VAL A 57 -7.82 4.43 19.83
N ILE A 58 -6.56 4.52 20.14
CA ILE A 58 -5.79 3.49 20.84
C ILE A 58 -5.17 4.10 22.10
N TRP A 59 -5.11 3.35 23.17
CA TRP A 59 -4.67 3.81 24.48
C TRP A 59 -3.44 3.06 24.98
N ARG A 60 -2.64 3.73 25.81
CA ARG A 60 -1.51 3.16 26.59
C ARG A 60 -0.45 2.51 25.71
N GLY A 61 0.07 1.35 26.09
CA GLY A 61 1.15 0.67 25.39
C GLY A 61 0.86 0.32 23.92
N MET A 62 -0.42 0.06 23.56
CA MET A 62 -0.78 -0.10 22.15
C MET A 62 -0.63 1.21 21.35
N ALA A 63 -0.87 2.36 22.00
CA ALA A 63 -0.68 3.67 21.36
C ALA A 63 0.80 3.90 21.01
N GLU A 64 1.71 3.56 21.93
CA GLU A 64 3.15 3.64 21.69
C GLU A 64 3.62 2.68 20.59
N THR A 65 3.04 1.46 20.56
CA THR A 65 3.30 0.50 19.49
C THR A 65 2.81 1.03 18.13
N ALA A 66 1.63 1.63 18.10
CA ALA A 66 1.07 2.22 16.88
C ALA A 66 1.95 3.36 16.34
N GLU A 67 2.37 4.28 17.20
CA GLU A 67 3.28 5.38 16.83
C GLU A 67 4.60 4.88 16.25
N LYS A 68 5.17 3.85 16.88
CA LYS A 68 6.48 3.32 16.50
C LYS A 68 6.46 2.60 15.15
N TYR A 69 5.45 1.78 14.91
CA TYR A 69 5.44 0.83 13.80
C TYR A 69 4.47 1.17 12.68
N LEU A 70 3.41 1.95 12.93
CA LEU A 70 2.45 2.29 11.89
C LEU A 70 2.84 3.56 11.14
N ARG A 71 2.54 3.56 9.86
CA ARG A 71 2.66 4.73 8.96
C ARG A 71 1.44 4.80 8.06
N LYS A 72 1.26 5.92 7.40
CA LYS A 72 0.25 6.04 6.34
C LYS A 72 0.37 4.90 5.35
N GLY A 73 -0.75 4.22 5.07
CA GLY A 73 -0.82 3.07 4.18
C GLY A 73 -0.63 1.72 4.86
N SER A 74 -0.13 1.66 6.11
CA SER A 74 0.00 0.40 6.86
C SER A 74 -1.32 -0.31 6.99
N GLN A 75 -1.31 -1.63 6.80
CA GLN A 75 -2.48 -2.47 6.99
C GLN A 75 -2.54 -3.01 8.41
N VAL A 76 -3.70 -2.83 9.05
CA VAL A 76 -3.92 -3.26 10.43
C VAL A 76 -5.25 -3.95 10.61
N TYR A 77 -5.29 -4.87 11.56
CA TYR A 77 -6.48 -5.46 12.14
C TYR A 77 -6.79 -4.77 13.46
N ILE A 78 -8.03 -4.35 13.64
CA ILE A 78 -8.52 -3.68 14.84
C ILE A 78 -9.78 -4.39 15.34
N GLU A 79 -9.81 -4.70 16.63
CA GLU A 79 -11.05 -4.96 17.36
C GLU A 79 -11.26 -3.90 18.43
N GLY A 80 -12.47 -3.44 18.60
CA GLY A 80 -12.76 -2.43 19.59
C GLY A 80 -14.25 -2.16 19.76
N LYS A 81 -14.54 -1.10 20.49
CA LYS A 81 -15.91 -0.64 20.80
C LYS A 81 -16.21 0.65 20.07
N ILE A 82 -17.39 0.74 19.50
CA ILE A 82 -17.89 1.96 18.90
C ILE A 82 -18.28 2.91 20.04
N LYS A 83 -17.72 4.11 20.04
CA LYS A 83 -18.05 5.18 20.97
C LYS A 83 -18.34 6.47 20.24
N THR A 84 -19.40 7.14 20.64
CA THR A 84 -19.74 8.47 20.16
C THR A 84 -19.55 9.45 21.30
N ARG A 85 -18.74 10.48 21.06
CA ARG A 85 -18.59 11.62 21.97
C ARG A 85 -19.18 12.87 21.35
N SER A 86 -19.76 13.71 22.21
CA SER A 86 -20.24 15.04 21.83
C SER A 86 -19.23 16.10 22.27
N TRP A 87 -19.08 17.13 21.47
CA TRP A 87 -18.28 18.31 21.76
C TRP A 87 -18.99 19.55 21.19
N GLU A 88 -18.68 20.72 21.71
CA GLU A 88 -19.23 21.97 21.20
C GLU A 88 -18.21 22.65 20.30
N ASP A 89 -18.65 23.08 19.12
CA ASP A 89 -17.81 23.85 18.22
C ASP A 89 -17.70 25.32 18.68
N GLN A 90 -16.89 26.11 17.99
CA GLN A 90 -16.67 27.53 18.32
C GLN A 90 -17.95 28.38 18.23
N GLN A 91 -19.00 27.85 17.62
CA GLN A 91 -20.30 28.51 17.46
C GLN A 91 -21.33 28.03 18.52
N GLY A 92 -20.89 27.20 19.47
CA GLY A 92 -21.76 26.64 20.53
C GLY A 92 -22.67 25.51 20.03
N GLN A 93 -22.44 24.97 18.83
CA GLN A 93 -23.23 23.87 18.31
C GLN A 93 -22.65 22.52 18.77
N LYS A 94 -23.55 21.64 19.25
CA LYS A 94 -23.19 20.26 19.58
C LYS A 94 -22.84 19.49 18.34
N ARG A 95 -21.62 18.94 18.32
CA ARG A 95 -21.12 18.03 17.30
C ARG A 95 -20.92 16.64 17.90
N TYR A 96 -21.06 15.64 17.07
CA TYR A 96 -20.85 14.25 17.45
C TYR A 96 -19.72 13.64 16.62
N THR A 97 -18.84 12.93 17.27
CA THR A 97 -17.77 12.20 16.60
C THR A 97 -17.86 10.74 17.03
N THR A 98 -18.00 9.84 16.06
CA THR A 98 -17.98 8.40 16.30
C THR A 98 -16.56 7.90 16.11
N GLU A 99 -16.06 7.19 17.11
CA GLU A 99 -14.71 6.65 17.17
C GLU A 99 -14.76 5.17 17.55
N ILE A 100 -13.78 4.40 17.08
CA ILE A 100 -13.60 3.01 17.49
C ILE A 100 -12.43 3.00 18.46
N VAL A 101 -12.75 2.71 19.72
CA VAL A 101 -11.74 2.55 20.76
C VAL A 101 -11.23 1.13 20.71
N ALA A 102 -9.99 0.96 20.27
CA ALA A 102 -9.39 -0.34 20.06
C ALA A 102 -9.05 -1.05 21.38
N ASP A 103 -9.49 -2.28 21.48
CA ASP A 103 -9.12 -3.22 22.55
C ASP A 103 -7.99 -4.17 22.08
N VAL A 104 -7.92 -4.44 20.76
CA VAL A 104 -6.90 -5.29 20.11
C VAL A 104 -6.43 -4.61 18.82
N MET A 105 -5.14 -4.64 18.60
CA MET A 105 -4.50 -4.18 17.35
C MET A 105 -3.47 -5.22 16.90
N GLN A 106 -3.47 -5.58 15.63
CA GLN A 106 -2.48 -6.44 15.02
C GLN A 106 -2.00 -5.83 13.71
N LEU A 107 -0.70 -5.72 13.55
CA LEU A 107 -0.08 -5.29 12.31
C LEU A 107 -0.15 -6.43 11.30
N LEU A 108 -0.66 -6.14 10.12
CA LEU A 108 -0.78 -7.10 9.02
C LEU A 108 0.27 -6.85 7.92
N ASP A 109 0.90 -5.67 7.95
CA ASP A 109 2.02 -5.42 7.07
C ASP A 109 3.13 -6.41 7.37
N ARG A 110 3.59 -7.11 6.35
CA ARG A 110 4.89 -7.77 6.43
C ARG A 110 5.91 -6.65 6.67
N PRO A 111 6.87 -6.82 7.60
CA PRO A 111 7.98 -5.88 7.67
C PRO A 111 8.55 -5.81 6.26
N ASN A 112 8.30 -4.68 5.62
CA ASN A 112 8.85 -4.43 4.30
C ASN A 112 10.36 -4.45 4.50
N SER A 113 11.01 -5.51 4.07
CA SER A 113 12.44 -5.53 3.87
C SER A 113 12.73 -4.60 2.68
N SER A 114 12.49 -3.30 2.88
CA SER A 114 13.03 -2.26 2.02
C SER A 114 14.51 -2.11 2.35
N GLY A 115 15.23 -3.16 2.03
CA GLY A 115 16.67 -3.25 2.09
C GLY A 115 17.14 -3.95 0.84
N GLY A 116 17.57 -3.18 -0.16
CA GLY A 116 18.35 -3.69 -1.25
C GLY A 116 17.56 -4.11 -2.48
N ALA A 117 17.16 -3.13 -3.29
CA ALA A 117 17.34 -3.33 -4.71
C ALA A 117 18.83 -3.61 -4.89
N ALA A 118 19.21 -4.88 -4.93
CA ALA A 118 20.49 -5.30 -5.44
C ALA A 118 20.48 -4.83 -6.90
N GLN A 119 21.13 -3.68 -7.15
CA GLN A 119 21.59 -3.33 -8.46
C GLN A 119 22.38 -4.54 -8.96
N PRO A 120 22.05 -5.10 -10.11
CA PRO A 120 22.97 -6.05 -10.72
C PRO A 120 24.23 -5.26 -11.03
N THR A 121 25.28 -5.55 -10.30
CA THR A 121 26.64 -5.12 -10.60
C THR A 121 26.93 -5.69 -11.98
N GLN A 122 26.85 -4.86 -13.01
CA GLN A 122 27.49 -5.16 -14.29
C GLN A 122 28.95 -5.29 -13.98
N ALA A 123 29.40 -6.52 -13.93
CA ALA A 123 30.83 -6.85 -14.02
C ALA A 123 31.32 -6.30 -15.34
N ALA A 124 32.07 -5.23 -15.26
CA ALA A 124 32.85 -4.71 -16.37
C ALA A 124 33.85 -5.79 -16.78
N ALA A 125 33.54 -6.50 -17.85
CA ALA A 125 34.53 -7.28 -18.56
C ALA A 125 35.41 -6.30 -19.32
N GLN A 126 36.65 -6.17 -18.88
CA GLN A 126 37.72 -5.51 -19.62
C GLN A 126 37.98 -6.27 -20.93
N PRO A 127 38.11 -5.59 -22.07
CA PRO A 127 38.62 -6.21 -23.28
C PRO A 127 40.12 -6.30 -23.20
N SER A 128 40.62 -7.53 -23.13
CA SER A 128 42.03 -7.80 -23.38
C SER A 128 42.31 -7.62 -24.88
N GLN A 129 43.11 -6.59 -25.18
CA GLN A 129 43.79 -6.48 -26.46
C GLN A 129 44.85 -7.57 -26.54
N GLN A 130 44.89 -8.31 -27.67
CA GLN A 130 46.13 -8.62 -28.35
C GLN A 130 45.89 -9.38 -29.65
N ALA A 131 46.45 -8.79 -30.66
CA ALA A 131 47.22 -9.29 -31.80
C ALA A 131 46.48 -9.71 -33.05
N GLN A 132 46.57 -8.84 -34.06
CA GLN A 132 46.67 -9.21 -35.48
C GLN A 132 47.97 -9.97 -35.76
N PRO A 133 48.10 -10.76 -36.84
CA PRO A 133 48.24 -10.20 -38.17
C PRO A 133 47.74 -11.04 -39.40
N VAL A 134 47.43 -10.25 -40.43
CA VAL A 134 47.58 -10.40 -41.90
C VAL A 134 47.41 -11.73 -42.64
N ALA A 135 46.55 -11.73 -43.65
CA ALA A 135 46.84 -11.90 -45.07
C ALA A 135 45.61 -12.31 -45.87
N GLN A 136 45.18 -11.40 -46.79
CA GLN A 136 45.05 -11.62 -48.24
C GLN A 136 44.30 -12.89 -48.70
N SER A 137 43.26 -12.86 -49.49
CA SER A 137 43.15 -12.37 -50.87
C SER A 137 41.78 -12.70 -51.46
N GLN A 138 41.26 -11.73 -52.20
CA GLN A 138 40.61 -11.83 -53.52
C GLN A 138 39.35 -12.69 -53.71
N SER A 139 38.34 -12.04 -54.08
CA SER A 139 37.74 -11.86 -55.40
C SER A 139 36.38 -12.51 -55.63
N ALA A 140 35.57 -11.68 -56.24
CA ALA A 140 34.54 -11.92 -57.22
C ALA A 140 33.07 -12.01 -56.75
N SER A 141 32.36 -10.90 -57.00
CA SER A 141 30.96 -10.88 -57.43
C SER A 141 30.83 -11.54 -58.82
N PRO A 142 29.66 -11.71 -59.45
CA PRO A 142 28.35 -11.13 -59.18
C PRO A 142 27.12 -12.05 -59.52
N ALA A 143 25.95 -11.36 -59.53
CA ALA A 143 24.72 -11.68 -60.27
C ALA A 143 23.72 -12.61 -59.55
N GLU A 144 22.51 -12.22 -59.37
CA GLU A 144 21.40 -11.66 -60.09
C GLU A 144 20.11 -12.43 -59.78
N ARG A 145 19.01 -11.63 -59.73
CA ARG A 145 17.61 -12.01 -59.88
C ARG A 145 16.86 -12.70 -58.72
N GLY A 146 15.99 -12.04 -58.00
CA GLY A 146 14.66 -11.51 -58.43
C GLY A 146 13.53 -12.52 -58.30
N PRO A 147 12.30 -12.06 -58.31
CA PRO A 147 11.43 -11.98 -57.13
C PRO A 147 10.27 -13.02 -57.26
N HIS A 148 9.54 -13.22 -56.18
CA HIS A 148 8.09 -13.60 -56.16
C HIS A 148 7.68 -13.69 -54.69
N SER A 149 6.84 -12.78 -54.22
CA SER A 149 5.39 -12.68 -54.40
C SER A 149 4.62 -13.71 -53.61
N ALA A 150 3.83 -13.13 -52.78
CA ALA A 150 2.48 -13.51 -52.41
C ALA A 150 2.27 -14.60 -51.33
N ASP A 151 1.66 -14.09 -50.27
CA ASP A 151 0.33 -14.52 -49.84
C ASP A 151 0.27 -15.84 -49.08
N ASP A 152 -0.06 -15.78 -47.86
CA ASP A 152 -1.28 -16.31 -47.29
C ASP A 152 -1.26 -16.20 -45.77
N LEU A 153 -2.14 -15.40 -45.24
CA LEU A 153 -2.77 -15.62 -43.96
C LEU A 153 -3.77 -16.77 -44.12
N PRO A 154 -4.12 -17.59 -43.11
CA PRO A 154 -4.99 -17.09 -42.07
C PRO A 154 -4.83 -17.79 -40.70
N PHE A 155 -5.49 -17.20 -39.78
CA PHE A 155 -6.07 -17.49 -38.46
C PHE A 155 -5.25 -17.02 -37.26
#